data_bf60dac0916ad09d748f30f604479152
#
_entry.id   bf60dac0916ad09d748f30f604479152
#
_cell.length_a   1.000
_cell.length_b   1.000
_cell.length_c   1.000
_cell.angle_alpha   90.00
_cell.angle_beta   90.00
_cell.angle_gamma   90.00
#
_symmetry.space_group_name_H-M   'P 1'
#
loop_
_entity.id
_entity.type
_entity.pdbx_description
1 polymer ?
#
loop_
_entity_poly.entity_id
_entity_poly.type
_entity_poly.pdbx_seq_one_letter_code
_entity_poly.pdbx_strand_id
1 'polypeptide(L)'
;QSSRCSQCGVPFCQVHCPLSNNIPDWLKLTAEGRLKEAYELSQSTNNMPEVCGRICPQDRLCEGNCVIEQSGHGTVTIGSVEKYITDNAWEQGWIKPIEVKYEKNQSVGIIGAGPAGLAAAEQLRKNGYKITVYDRYDRAGGLLIYGIPNFKLEKHVVEKRTKLLRDGGIKFVQNFEVGKDATLEQLRKKHDAILIATGVYKPREINLPGNDLENIFPAMEFLTASNKKGLGDKVELFDKGILNAEGKDVVVIGGGDTAMDCVRTS
;
A
#
# COMPACT_ATOMS: atom_id res chain seq x y z
N GLN A 1 -5.75 -3.55 -24.09
CA GLN A 1 -4.39 -3.81 -23.63
C GLN A 1 -4.19 -5.30 -23.32
N SER A 2 -5.12 -5.95 -22.63
CA SER A 2 -5.00 -7.36 -22.27
C SER A 2 -4.74 -8.28 -23.48
N SER A 3 -5.42 -8.04 -24.60
CA SER A 3 -5.25 -8.83 -25.85
C SER A 3 -3.91 -8.61 -26.55
N ARG A 4 -3.10 -7.62 -26.14
CA ARG A 4 -1.74 -7.42 -26.64
C ARG A 4 -0.72 -8.38 -26.01
N CYS A 5 -1.08 -9.04 -24.92
CA CYS A 5 -0.19 -9.98 -24.24
C CYS A 5 0.15 -11.16 -25.14
N SER A 6 1.45 -11.41 -25.37
CA SER A 6 1.95 -12.50 -26.22
C SER A 6 1.89 -13.88 -25.59
N GLN A 7 1.42 -14.00 -24.33
CA GLN A 7 1.35 -15.29 -23.60
C GLN A 7 2.70 -16.04 -23.61
N CYS A 8 3.77 -15.34 -23.20
CA CYS A 8 5.14 -15.83 -23.27
C CYS A 8 5.33 -17.11 -22.46
N GLY A 9 6.04 -18.11 -23.03
CA GLY A 9 6.40 -19.35 -22.32
C GLY A 9 7.32 -19.10 -21.11
N VAL A 10 8.15 -18.04 -21.15
CA VAL A 10 8.87 -17.49 -19.98
C VAL A 10 8.35 -16.09 -19.73
N PRO A 11 7.43 -15.92 -18.78
CA PRO A 11 6.78 -14.64 -18.54
C PRO A 11 7.66 -13.71 -17.67
N PHE A 12 8.53 -12.90 -18.30
CA PHE A 12 9.40 -11.98 -17.58
C PHE A 12 8.65 -11.00 -16.68
N CYS A 13 7.45 -10.56 -17.06
CA CYS A 13 6.57 -9.76 -16.20
C CYS A 13 6.26 -10.45 -14.86
N GLN A 14 6.01 -11.75 -14.88
CA GLN A 14 5.80 -12.55 -13.66
C GLN A 14 7.10 -12.77 -12.89
N VAL A 15 8.19 -13.06 -13.58
CA VAL A 15 9.52 -13.30 -12.97
C VAL A 15 10.00 -12.06 -12.22
N HIS A 16 9.74 -10.86 -12.76
CA HIS A 16 10.13 -9.58 -12.13
C HIS A 16 9.09 -9.04 -11.15
N CYS A 17 7.93 -9.69 -11.01
CA CYS A 17 6.97 -9.36 -9.98
C CYS A 17 7.43 -9.94 -8.63
N PRO A 18 7.61 -9.12 -7.57
CA PRO A 18 8.02 -9.64 -6.25
C PRO A 18 7.08 -10.68 -5.65
N LEU A 19 5.83 -10.72 -6.12
CA LEU A 19 4.80 -11.68 -5.70
C LEU A 19 4.68 -12.86 -6.67
N SER A 20 5.47 -12.90 -7.74
CA SER A 20 5.37 -13.89 -8.83
C SER A 20 3.92 -14.06 -9.34
N ASN A 21 3.21 -12.93 -9.48
CA ASN A 21 1.79 -12.92 -9.83
C ASN A 21 1.57 -13.48 -11.25
N ASN A 22 0.53 -14.28 -11.44
CA ASN A 22 0.18 -14.95 -12.69
C ASN A 22 -0.32 -13.98 -13.77
N ILE A 23 0.52 -13.01 -14.13
CA ILE A 23 0.17 -11.87 -14.98
C ILE A 23 -0.33 -12.29 -16.37
N PRO A 24 0.33 -13.18 -17.14
CA PRO A 24 -0.15 -13.57 -18.44
C PRO A 24 -1.55 -14.20 -18.40
N ASP A 25 -1.80 -15.03 -17.38
CA ASP A 25 -3.04 -15.79 -17.30
C ASP A 25 -4.23 -14.89 -16.98
N TRP A 26 -4.11 -13.98 -16.00
CA TRP A 26 -5.22 -13.06 -15.74
C TRP A 26 -5.36 -11.98 -16.84
N LEU A 27 -4.31 -11.64 -17.60
CA LEU A 27 -4.43 -10.81 -18.80
C LEU A 27 -5.26 -11.55 -19.88
N LYS A 28 -5.01 -12.83 -20.09
CA LYS A 28 -5.79 -13.67 -21.00
C LYS A 28 -7.26 -13.72 -20.60
N LEU A 29 -7.52 -14.06 -19.32
CA LEU A 29 -8.89 -14.09 -18.78
C LEU A 29 -9.60 -12.75 -18.96
N THR A 30 -8.89 -11.63 -18.75
CA THR A 30 -9.45 -10.29 -18.98
C THR A 30 -9.76 -10.05 -20.45
N ALA A 31 -8.89 -10.47 -21.37
CA ALA A 31 -9.13 -10.35 -22.81
C ALA A 31 -10.35 -11.18 -23.28
N GLU A 32 -10.60 -12.30 -22.62
CA GLU A 32 -11.75 -13.19 -22.86
C GLU A 32 -13.05 -12.70 -22.18
N GLY A 33 -13.01 -11.58 -21.40
CA GLY A 33 -14.17 -11.07 -20.66
C GLY A 33 -14.48 -11.83 -19.37
N ARG A 34 -13.63 -12.73 -18.92
CA ARG A 34 -13.75 -13.56 -17.69
C ARG A 34 -13.18 -12.82 -16.48
N LEU A 35 -13.73 -11.63 -16.18
CA LEU A 35 -13.17 -10.73 -15.19
C LEU A 35 -13.16 -11.31 -13.77
N LYS A 36 -14.17 -12.09 -13.38
CA LYS A 36 -14.21 -12.70 -12.06
C LYS A 36 -13.07 -13.69 -11.86
N GLU A 37 -12.81 -14.54 -12.84
CA GLU A 37 -11.70 -15.49 -12.78
C GLU A 37 -10.34 -14.78 -12.84
N ALA A 38 -10.23 -13.70 -13.63
CA ALA A 38 -9.04 -12.86 -13.67
C ALA A 38 -8.76 -12.26 -12.28
N TYR A 39 -9.78 -11.78 -11.58
CA TYR A 39 -9.68 -11.29 -10.23
C TYR A 39 -9.23 -12.37 -9.23
N GLU A 40 -9.89 -13.54 -9.24
CA GLU A 40 -9.56 -14.66 -8.37
C GLU A 40 -8.10 -15.10 -8.55
N LEU A 41 -7.63 -15.13 -9.79
CA LEU A 41 -6.25 -15.48 -10.12
C LEU A 41 -5.25 -14.38 -9.67
N SER A 42 -5.54 -13.13 -9.94
CA SER A 42 -4.71 -11.98 -9.48
C SER A 42 -4.57 -11.98 -7.97
N GLN A 43 -5.67 -12.22 -7.23
CA GLN A 43 -5.67 -12.25 -5.77
C GLN A 43 -5.00 -13.50 -5.17
N SER A 44 -4.78 -14.56 -5.94
CA SER A 44 -4.20 -15.80 -5.43
C SER A 44 -2.81 -15.63 -4.83
N THR A 45 -2.03 -14.68 -5.35
CA THR A 45 -0.69 -14.35 -4.86
C THR A 45 -0.58 -12.92 -4.31
N ASN A 46 -1.60 -12.07 -4.51
CA ASN A 46 -1.58 -10.66 -4.15
C ASN A 46 -2.73 -10.28 -3.20
N ASN A 47 -2.40 -9.84 -1.99
CA ASN A 47 -3.40 -9.40 -1.00
C ASN A 47 -4.09 -8.08 -1.36
N MET A 48 -3.39 -7.21 -2.11
CA MET A 48 -3.83 -5.85 -2.39
C MET A 48 -3.62 -5.47 -3.87
N PRO A 49 -4.26 -6.18 -4.82
CA PRO A 49 -4.09 -5.89 -6.24
C PRO A 49 -4.55 -4.48 -6.62
N GLU A 50 -5.52 -3.90 -5.91
CA GLU A 50 -5.94 -2.50 -6.09
C GLU A 50 -4.83 -1.50 -5.77
N VAL A 51 -3.94 -1.82 -4.85
CA VAL A 51 -2.77 -0.99 -4.51
C VAL A 51 -1.66 -1.22 -5.53
N CYS A 52 -1.35 -2.47 -5.85
CA CYS A 52 -0.30 -2.82 -6.81
C CYS A 52 -0.58 -2.24 -8.19
N GLY A 53 -1.81 -2.34 -8.69
CA GLY A 53 -2.22 -1.78 -9.97
C GLY A 53 -2.13 -0.24 -10.05
N ARG A 54 -2.05 0.45 -8.89
CA ARG A 54 -1.95 1.92 -8.83
C ARG A 54 -0.54 2.45 -8.60
N ILE A 55 0.25 1.80 -7.73
CA ILE A 55 1.49 2.41 -7.19
C ILE A 55 2.75 1.56 -7.28
N CYS A 56 2.69 0.33 -7.76
CA CYS A 56 3.92 -0.42 -8.05
C CYS A 56 4.78 0.35 -9.05
N PRO A 57 6.11 0.31 -8.95
CA PRO A 57 7.02 0.83 -9.97
C PRO A 57 7.05 -0.13 -11.17
N GLN A 58 5.94 -0.17 -11.92
CA GLN A 58 5.71 -1.15 -13.01
C GLN A 58 6.74 -1.03 -14.13
N ASP A 59 7.24 0.17 -14.38
CA ASP A 59 8.33 0.48 -15.31
C ASP A 59 9.64 -0.25 -15.00
N ARG A 60 9.88 -0.56 -13.74
CA ARG A 60 11.05 -1.31 -13.26
C ARG A 60 10.76 -2.79 -12.99
N LEU A 61 9.49 -3.16 -12.93
CA LEU A 61 9.02 -4.50 -12.61
C LEU A 61 8.36 -5.15 -13.84
N CYS A 62 7.04 -5.39 -13.75
CA CYS A 62 6.33 -6.16 -14.77
C CYS A 62 6.27 -5.50 -16.15
N GLU A 63 5.99 -4.21 -16.23
CA GLU A 63 5.85 -3.50 -17.51
C GLU A 63 7.20 -3.29 -18.18
N GLY A 64 8.22 -2.81 -17.44
CA GLY A 64 9.57 -2.61 -17.98
C GLY A 64 10.26 -3.90 -18.43
N ASN A 65 9.83 -5.06 -17.93
CA ASN A 65 10.33 -6.38 -18.33
C ASN A 65 9.36 -7.14 -19.25
N CYS A 66 8.35 -6.47 -19.79
CA CYS A 66 7.46 -7.06 -20.79
C CYS A 66 8.23 -7.31 -22.09
N VAL A 67 8.07 -8.50 -22.69
CA VAL A 67 8.72 -8.85 -23.97
C VAL A 67 8.35 -7.86 -25.07
N ILE A 68 7.11 -7.37 -25.08
CA ILE A 68 6.63 -6.39 -26.06
C ILE A 68 7.35 -5.03 -25.87
N GLU A 69 7.62 -4.62 -24.62
CA GLU A 69 8.43 -3.45 -24.32
C GLU A 69 9.86 -3.63 -24.85
N GLN A 70 10.47 -4.76 -24.54
CA GLN A 70 11.84 -5.07 -24.97
C GLN A 70 11.99 -5.14 -26.49
N SER A 71 10.91 -5.43 -27.21
CA SER A 71 10.88 -5.42 -28.69
C SER A 71 10.59 -4.04 -29.30
N GLY A 72 10.45 -2.99 -28.49
CA GLY A 72 10.22 -1.62 -28.94
C GLY A 72 8.77 -1.30 -29.36
N HIS A 73 7.80 -2.16 -29.03
CA HIS A 73 6.39 -1.97 -29.42
C HIS A 73 5.53 -1.37 -28.30
N GLY A 74 6.14 -0.89 -27.22
CA GLY A 74 5.47 -0.37 -26.04
C GLY A 74 4.79 -1.47 -25.21
N THR A 75 4.92 -1.38 -23.91
CA THR A 75 4.45 -2.41 -22.97
C THR A 75 2.92 -2.63 -22.99
N VAL A 76 2.50 -3.78 -22.51
CA VAL A 76 1.12 -3.94 -22.01
C VAL A 76 1.01 -3.16 -20.71
N THR A 77 0.00 -2.31 -20.56
CA THR A 77 -0.25 -1.53 -19.33
C THR A 77 -0.82 -2.44 -18.23
N ILE A 78 0.07 -3.27 -17.68
CA ILE A 78 -0.25 -4.37 -16.75
C ILE A 78 -0.91 -3.84 -15.49
N GLY A 79 -0.34 -2.80 -14.90
CA GLY A 79 -0.89 -2.17 -13.70
C GLY A 79 -2.28 -1.58 -13.92
N SER A 80 -2.51 -0.91 -15.05
CA SER A 80 -3.83 -0.38 -15.38
C SER A 80 -4.87 -1.48 -15.57
N VAL A 81 -4.47 -2.63 -16.10
CA VAL A 81 -5.37 -3.79 -16.22
C VAL A 81 -5.65 -4.41 -14.87
N GLU A 82 -4.64 -4.56 -13.99
CA GLU A 82 -4.83 -5.05 -12.63
C GLU A 82 -5.78 -4.15 -11.83
N LYS A 83 -5.59 -2.81 -11.93
CA LYS A 83 -6.50 -1.82 -11.38
C LYS A 83 -7.93 -2.03 -11.90
N TYR A 84 -8.12 -2.16 -13.20
CA TYR A 84 -9.42 -2.37 -13.84
C TYR A 84 -10.12 -3.63 -13.32
N ILE A 85 -9.41 -4.77 -13.28
CA ILE A 85 -9.92 -6.04 -12.76
C ILE A 85 -10.42 -5.86 -11.32
N THR A 86 -9.61 -5.21 -10.48
CA THR A 86 -9.89 -5.08 -9.04
C THR A 86 -11.00 -4.07 -8.76
N ASP A 87 -11.03 -2.95 -9.48
CA ASP A 87 -12.10 -1.95 -9.33
C ASP A 87 -13.45 -2.57 -9.70
N ASN A 88 -13.51 -3.34 -10.82
CA ASN A 88 -14.71 -4.12 -11.16
C ASN A 88 -15.08 -5.14 -10.08
N ALA A 89 -14.10 -5.84 -9.51
CA ALA A 89 -14.35 -6.83 -8.46
C ALA A 89 -14.99 -6.19 -7.21
N TRP A 90 -14.59 -4.96 -6.86
CA TRP A 90 -15.22 -4.17 -5.80
C TRP A 90 -16.64 -3.75 -6.17
N GLU A 91 -16.86 -3.23 -7.37
CA GLU A 91 -18.17 -2.78 -7.85
C GLU A 91 -19.19 -3.92 -7.93
N GLN A 92 -18.75 -5.08 -8.40
CA GLN A 92 -19.59 -6.28 -8.49
C GLN A 92 -19.76 -7.01 -7.14
N GLY A 93 -19.10 -6.53 -6.08
CA GLY A 93 -19.17 -7.12 -4.75
C GLY A 93 -18.60 -8.55 -4.68
N TRP A 94 -17.62 -8.89 -5.52
CA TRP A 94 -16.93 -10.20 -5.45
C TRP A 94 -15.96 -10.27 -4.29
N ILE A 95 -15.43 -9.12 -3.87
CA ILE A 95 -14.52 -9.03 -2.73
C ILE A 95 -15.32 -9.11 -1.44
N LYS A 96 -15.10 -10.16 -0.68
CA LYS A 96 -15.84 -10.44 0.57
C LYS A 96 -14.88 -10.42 1.76
N PRO A 97 -15.39 -10.08 2.96
CA PRO A 97 -14.64 -10.28 4.20
C PRO A 97 -14.14 -11.72 4.35
N ILE A 98 -13.05 -11.88 5.10
CA ILE A 98 -12.46 -13.19 5.37
C ILE A 98 -13.45 -14.03 6.15
N GLU A 99 -13.81 -15.20 5.60
CA GLU A 99 -14.55 -16.24 6.30
C GLU A 99 -13.57 -17.33 6.75
N VAL A 100 -13.48 -17.54 8.04
CA VAL A 100 -12.56 -18.52 8.62
C VAL A 100 -13.31 -19.84 8.84
N LYS A 101 -12.82 -20.91 8.23
CA LYS A 101 -13.43 -22.25 8.38
C LYS A 101 -13.23 -22.81 9.78
N TYR A 102 -12.06 -22.59 10.39
CA TYR A 102 -11.69 -23.11 11.71
C TYR A 102 -10.92 -22.05 12.48
N GLU A 103 -11.47 -21.58 13.58
CA GLU A 103 -10.81 -20.66 14.50
C GLU A 103 -9.72 -21.41 15.31
N LYS A 104 -8.52 -20.88 15.29
CA LYS A 104 -7.42 -21.31 16.13
C LYS A 104 -7.45 -20.59 17.47
N ASN A 105 -6.93 -21.22 18.50
CA ASN A 105 -6.83 -20.58 19.81
C ASN A 105 -5.67 -19.57 19.87
N GLN A 106 -4.65 -19.76 19.03
CA GLN A 106 -3.47 -18.92 19.00
C GLN A 106 -3.78 -17.52 18.46
N SER A 107 -3.11 -16.56 19.04
CA SER A 107 -3.20 -15.14 18.69
C SER A 107 -1.86 -14.58 18.20
N VAL A 108 -1.92 -13.65 17.24
CA VAL A 108 -0.74 -12.94 16.76
C VAL A 108 -0.97 -11.44 16.92
N GLY A 109 -0.03 -10.77 17.59
CA GLY A 109 0.04 -9.32 17.64
C GLY A 109 0.91 -8.81 16.49
N ILE A 110 0.42 -7.85 15.72
CA ILE A 110 1.18 -7.21 14.63
C ILE A 110 1.40 -5.76 15.01
N ILE A 111 2.65 -5.30 15.01
CA ILE A 111 3.01 -3.92 15.32
C ILE A 111 3.24 -3.18 14.01
N GLY A 112 2.33 -2.29 13.66
CA GLY A 112 2.31 -1.54 12.40
C GLY A 112 1.19 -1.97 11.46
N ALA A 113 0.30 -1.04 11.12
CA ALA A 113 -0.82 -1.22 10.19
C ALA A 113 -0.49 -0.73 8.76
N GLY A 114 0.78 -0.71 8.38
CA GLY A 114 1.22 -0.45 7.00
C GLY A 114 1.00 -1.67 6.09
N PRO A 115 1.37 -1.60 4.80
CA PRO A 115 1.11 -2.67 3.83
C PRO A 115 1.63 -4.04 4.27
N ALA A 116 2.81 -4.12 4.87
CA ALA A 116 3.37 -5.37 5.37
C ALA A 116 2.51 -5.97 6.50
N GLY A 117 2.11 -5.14 7.48
CA GLY A 117 1.25 -5.58 8.58
C GLY A 117 -0.14 -6.01 8.11
N LEU A 118 -0.73 -5.26 7.17
CA LEU A 118 -2.04 -5.57 6.61
C LEU A 118 -2.03 -6.89 5.81
N ALA A 119 -1.01 -7.11 4.97
CA ALA A 119 -0.86 -8.35 4.22
C ALA A 119 -0.67 -9.55 5.14
N ALA A 120 0.19 -9.43 6.16
CA ALA A 120 0.40 -10.48 7.16
C ALA A 120 -0.88 -10.76 7.96
N ALA A 121 -1.59 -9.71 8.37
CA ALA A 121 -2.85 -9.83 9.10
C ALA A 121 -3.89 -10.62 8.30
N GLU A 122 -4.03 -10.32 7.02
CA GLU A 122 -4.95 -11.02 6.13
C GLU A 122 -4.59 -12.51 6.00
N GLN A 123 -3.33 -12.82 5.70
CA GLN A 123 -2.88 -14.21 5.51
C GLN A 123 -3.01 -15.03 6.79
N LEU A 124 -2.62 -14.47 7.91
CA LEU A 124 -2.76 -15.16 9.20
C LEU A 124 -4.24 -15.35 9.59
N ARG A 125 -5.08 -14.35 9.32
CA ARG A 125 -6.52 -14.45 9.57
C ARG A 125 -7.18 -15.52 8.69
N LYS A 126 -6.87 -15.59 7.40
CA LYS A 126 -7.32 -16.66 6.49
C LYS A 126 -6.96 -18.06 7.01
N ASN A 127 -5.84 -18.16 7.72
CA ASN A 127 -5.40 -19.41 8.36
C ASN A 127 -6.00 -19.66 9.75
N GLY A 128 -6.95 -18.84 10.20
CA GLY A 128 -7.73 -19.03 11.42
C GLY A 128 -7.14 -18.43 12.69
N TYR A 129 -6.01 -17.74 12.63
CA TYR A 129 -5.42 -17.10 13.81
C TYR A 129 -6.21 -15.87 14.26
N LYS A 130 -6.22 -15.60 15.57
CA LYS A 130 -6.76 -14.38 16.16
C LYS A 130 -5.75 -13.26 15.98
N ILE A 131 -6.11 -12.20 15.24
CA ILE A 131 -5.17 -11.15 14.87
C ILE A 131 -5.54 -9.83 15.56
N THR A 132 -4.53 -9.20 16.15
CA THR A 132 -4.61 -7.83 16.64
C THR A 132 -3.47 -7.01 16.04
N VAL A 133 -3.81 -5.95 15.31
CA VAL A 133 -2.86 -5.00 14.72
C VAL A 133 -2.82 -3.75 15.59
N TYR A 134 -1.63 -3.36 16.03
CA TYR A 134 -1.36 -2.17 16.83
C TYR A 134 -0.69 -1.12 15.96
N ASP A 135 -1.19 0.10 15.98
CA ASP A 135 -0.60 1.20 15.24
C ASP A 135 -0.67 2.52 16.02
N ARG A 136 0.39 3.30 15.95
CA ARG A 136 0.46 4.61 16.62
C ARG A 136 -0.41 5.68 15.98
N TYR A 137 -0.81 5.47 14.73
CA TYR A 137 -1.67 6.39 14.01
C TYR A 137 -3.16 6.09 14.23
N ASP A 138 -3.97 7.08 13.96
CA ASP A 138 -5.43 7.03 14.08
C ASP A 138 -6.10 6.24 12.94
N ARG A 139 -5.39 6.03 11.82
CA ARG A 139 -5.88 5.25 10.67
C ARG A 139 -4.88 4.17 10.28
N ALA A 140 -5.41 3.01 9.92
CA ALA A 140 -4.63 1.93 9.32
C ALA A 140 -4.30 2.25 7.86
N GLY A 141 -3.17 1.74 7.38
CA GLY A 141 -2.67 1.95 6.02
C GLY A 141 -1.20 2.38 5.98
N GLY A 142 -0.66 2.93 7.08
CA GLY A 142 0.71 3.42 7.12
C GLY A 142 0.99 4.44 6.00
N LEU A 143 2.01 4.20 5.17
CA LEU A 143 2.32 5.09 4.05
C LEU A 143 1.25 5.11 2.96
N LEU A 144 0.42 4.09 2.84
CA LEU A 144 -0.70 4.09 1.88
C LEU A 144 -1.70 5.21 2.18
N ILE A 145 -1.95 5.48 3.47
CA ILE A 145 -2.89 6.50 3.89
C ILE A 145 -2.24 7.87 4.07
N TYR A 146 -1.02 7.93 4.63
CA TYR A 146 -0.38 9.18 5.02
C TYR A 146 0.85 9.59 4.19
N GLY A 147 1.49 8.65 3.47
CA GLY A 147 2.70 8.93 2.70
C GLY A 147 2.43 9.21 1.23
N ILE A 148 1.62 8.38 0.58
CA ILE A 148 1.37 8.47 -0.85
C ILE A 148 0.27 9.51 -1.12
N PRO A 149 0.47 10.45 -2.06
CA PRO A 149 -0.55 11.45 -2.39
C PRO A 149 -1.83 10.83 -2.95
N ASN A 150 -2.97 11.50 -2.70
CA ASN A 150 -4.30 11.03 -3.12
C ASN A 150 -4.43 10.87 -4.65
N PHE A 151 -3.69 11.64 -5.44
CA PHE A 151 -3.71 11.53 -6.91
C PHE A 151 -3.01 10.27 -7.45
N LYS A 152 -2.20 9.59 -6.64
CA LYS A 152 -1.57 8.29 -6.97
C LYS A 152 -2.36 7.11 -6.39
N LEU A 153 -2.86 7.27 -5.16
CA LEU A 153 -3.64 6.25 -4.46
C LEU A 153 -4.77 6.93 -3.68
N GLU A 154 -5.96 6.78 -4.19
CA GLU A 154 -7.18 7.35 -3.59
C GLU A 154 -7.40 6.75 -2.19
N LYS A 155 -7.62 7.62 -1.19
CA LYS A 155 -7.69 7.19 0.22
C LYS A 155 -8.85 6.23 0.50
N HIS A 156 -9.96 6.40 -0.21
CA HIS A 156 -11.08 5.48 -0.09
C HIS A 156 -10.75 4.02 -0.47
N VAL A 157 -9.74 3.80 -1.35
CA VAL A 157 -9.26 2.45 -1.71
C VAL A 157 -8.62 1.79 -0.50
N VAL A 158 -7.78 2.53 0.23
CA VAL A 158 -7.12 2.06 1.46
C VAL A 158 -8.15 1.82 2.57
N GLU A 159 -9.11 2.71 2.72
CA GLU A 159 -10.18 2.60 3.71
C GLU A 159 -11.11 1.41 3.45
N LYS A 160 -11.47 1.16 2.19
CA LYS A 160 -12.23 -0.04 1.80
C LYS A 160 -11.48 -1.32 2.19
N ARG A 161 -10.18 -1.40 1.91
CA ARG A 161 -9.37 -2.57 2.25
C ARG A 161 -9.27 -2.75 3.76
N THR A 162 -8.98 -1.71 4.52
CA THR A 162 -8.88 -1.78 5.98
C THR A 162 -10.21 -2.13 6.62
N LYS A 163 -11.33 -1.61 6.09
CA LYS A 163 -12.69 -2.00 6.52
C LYS A 163 -12.94 -3.48 6.28
N LEU A 164 -12.63 -3.97 5.09
CA LEU A 164 -12.78 -5.39 4.73
C LEU A 164 -12.05 -6.31 5.71
N LEU A 165 -10.84 -5.94 6.10
CA LEU A 165 -10.03 -6.69 7.07
C LEU A 165 -10.65 -6.68 8.47
N ARG A 166 -11.22 -5.55 8.91
CA ARG A 166 -11.98 -5.46 10.17
C ARG A 166 -13.22 -6.34 10.14
N ASP A 167 -13.98 -6.26 9.04
CA ASP A 167 -15.19 -7.07 8.84
C ASP A 167 -14.85 -8.58 8.82
N GLY A 168 -13.63 -8.95 8.40
CA GLY A 168 -13.06 -10.31 8.46
C GLY A 168 -12.55 -10.74 9.85
N GLY A 169 -12.78 -9.93 10.90
CA GLY A 169 -12.45 -10.27 12.28
C GLY A 169 -11.03 -9.92 12.73
N ILE A 170 -10.30 -9.08 11.98
CA ILE A 170 -9.02 -8.53 12.43
C ILE A 170 -9.28 -7.34 13.35
N LYS A 171 -8.73 -7.38 14.57
CA LYS A 171 -8.81 -6.28 15.53
C LYS A 171 -7.73 -5.25 15.26
N PHE A 172 -8.11 -3.99 15.14
CA PHE A 172 -7.19 -2.85 15.05
C PHE A 172 -7.22 -2.04 16.33
N VAL A 173 -6.05 -1.78 16.90
CA VAL A 173 -5.82 -0.90 18.06
C VAL A 173 -4.98 0.27 17.56
N GLN A 174 -5.64 1.36 17.26
CA GLN A 174 -5.04 2.58 16.71
C GLN A 174 -4.76 3.58 17.84
N ASN A 175 -3.94 4.62 17.56
CA ASN A 175 -3.42 5.56 18.56
C ASN A 175 -2.71 4.81 19.70
N PHE A 176 -1.98 3.74 19.37
CA PHE A 176 -1.30 2.89 20.33
C PHE A 176 0.17 2.77 19.95
N GLU A 177 1.04 3.38 20.74
CA GLU A 177 2.48 3.40 20.51
C GLU A 177 3.18 2.37 21.39
N VAL A 178 3.73 1.34 20.77
CA VAL A 178 4.50 0.31 21.47
C VAL A 178 5.81 0.94 22.00
N GLY A 179 6.11 0.71 23.25
CA GLY A 179 7.19 1.37 23.98
C GLY A 179 6.70 2.52 24.86
N LYS A 180 5.50 3.05 24.62
CA LYS A 180 4.86 4.08 25.42
C LYS A 180 3.59 3.57 26.10
N ASP A 181 2.62 3.06 25.33
CA ASP A 181 1.33 2.57 25.87
C ASP A 181 1.42 1.14 26.38
N ALA A 182 2.33 0.34 25.83
CA ALA A 182 2.71 -0.97 26.33
C ALA A 182 4.14 -1.34 25.91
N THR A 183 4.83 -2.10 26.72
CA THR A 183 6.13 -2.67 26.33
C THR A 183 5.97 -3.85 25.39
N LEU A 184 7.02 -4.17 24.63
CA LEU A 184 7.06 -5.36 23.79
C LEU A 184 6.83 -6.64 24.61
N GLU A 185 7.37 -6.70 25.83
CA GLU A 185 7.20 -7.84 26.75
C GLU A 185 5.75 -8.04 27.18
N GLN A 186 5.02 -6.94 27.44
CA GLN A 186 3.59 -7.01 27.74
C GLN A 186 2.80 -7.58 26.56
N LEU A 187 3.12 -7.17 25.33
CA LEU A 187 2.49 -7.72 24.14
C LEU A 187 2.86 -9.19 23.91
N ARG A 188 4.12 -9.60 24.17
CA ARG A 188 4.55 -11.00 24.12
C ARG A 188 3.85 -11.91 25.13
N LYS A 189 3.44 -11.37 26.28
CA LYS A 189 2.62 -12.11 27.25
C LYS A 189 1.16 -12.25 26.80
N LYS A 190 0.68 -11.32 25.95
CA LYS A 190 -0.71 -11.26 25.49
C LYS A 190 -0.95 -12.10 24.24
N HIS A 191 0.08 -12.31 23.43
CA HIS A 191 -0.01 -13.01 22.16
C HIS A 191 0.99 -14.16 22.08
N ASP A 192 0.63 -15.23 21.36
CA ASP A 192 1.51 -16.38 21.14
C ASP A 192 2.69 -16.02 20.22
N ALA A 193 2.50 -15.05 19.34
CA ALA A 193 3.56 -14.52 18.48
C ALA A 193 3.39 -13.01 18.23
N ILE A 194 4.52 -12.34 17.96
CA ILE A 194 4.55 -10.92 17.60
C ILE A 194 5.27 -10.76 16.25
N LEU A 195 4.65 -10.03 15.33
CA LEU A 195 5.26 -9.56 14.10
C LEU A 195 5.52 -8.06 14.20
N ILE A 196 6.75 -7.64 13.92
CA ILE A 196 7.14 -6.23 13.85
C ILE A 196 7.13 -5.80 12.38
N ALA A 197 6.22 -4.87 12.01
CA ALA A 197 6.00 -4.38 10.66
C ALA A 197 5.90 -2.84 10.62
N THR A 198 6.76 -2.16 11.41
CA THR A 198 6.68 -0.72 11.67
C THR A 198 7.13 0.16 10.50
N GLY A 199 7.78 -0.39 9.48
CA GLY A 199 8.37 0.38 8.39
C GLY A 199 9.58 1.20 8.83
N VAL A 200 9.96 2.19 8.02
CA VAL A 200 11.10 3.09 8.29
C VAL A 200 10.59 4.53 8.31
N TYR A 201 10.66 5.16 9.47
CA TYR A 201 10.19 6.54 9.67
C TYR A 201 11.31 7.54 9.96
N LYS A 202 12.50 7.07 10.37
CA LYS A 202 13.63 7.97 10.59
C LYS A 202 14.13 8.48 9.22
N PRO A 203 14.04 9.79 8.94
CA PRO A 203 14.57 10.34 7.68
C PRO A 203 16.08 10.18 7.63
N ARG A 204 16.64 10.15 6.43
CA ARG A 204 18.08 10.31 6.23
C ARG A 204 18.40 11.79 6.42
N GLU A 205 19.37 12.07 7.26
CA GLU A 205 19.85 13.43 7.48
C GLU A 205 20.78 13.83 6.31
N ILE A 206 20.61 15.06 5.84
CA ILE A 206 21.49 15.67 4.87
C ILE A 206 22.46 16.56 5.66
N ASN A 207 23.71 16.11 5.79
CA ASN A 207 24.74 16.87 6.51
C ASN A 207 25.32 17.97 5.60
N LEU A 208 24.55 19.04 5.42
CA LEU A 208 24.95 20.23 4.70
C LEU A 208 24.87 21.46 5.62
N PRO A 209 25.74 22.48 5.40
CA PRO A 209 25.57 23.75 6.08
C PRO A 209 24.18 24.33 5.84
N GLY A 210 23.50 24.73 6.92
CA GLY A 210 22.17 25.32 6.85
C GLY A 210 21.01 24.33 6.90
N ASN A 211 21.25 23.04 7.17
CA ASN A 211 20.17 22.05 7.34
C ASN A 211 19.28 22.29 8.59
N ASP A 212 19.71 23.17 9.45
CA ASP A 212 19.04 23.64 10.67
C ASP A 212 18.25 24.95 10.49
N LEU A 213 18.25 25.49 9.29
CA LEU A 213 17.50 26.72 8.99
C LEU A 213 15.99 26.47 9.04
N GLU A 214 15.24 27.55 9.31
CA GLU A 214 13.78 27.52 9.28
C GLU A 214 13.24 27.15 7.90
N ASN A 215 12.07 26.57 7.86
CA ASN A 215 11.36 26.14 6.64
C ASN A 215 12.00 24.98 5.85
N ILE A 216 12.88 24.22 6.48
CA ILE A 216 13.38 22.95 5.96
C ILE A 216 12.64 21.80 6.63
N PHE A 217 11.92 21.00 5.86
CA PHE A 217 11.09 19.94 6.37
C PHE A 217 11.41 18.58 5.73
N PRO A 218 11.36 17.48 6.49
CA PRO A 218 11.36 16.15 5.92
C PRO A 218 10.16 15.93 5.00
N ALA A 219 10.39 15.30 3.83
CA ALA A 219 9.34 15.04 2.85
C ALA A 219 8.09 14.37 3.45
N MET A 220 8.29 13.40 4.35
CA MET A 220 7.18 12.66 4.97
C MET A 220 6.34 13.52 5.91
N GLU A 221 6.90 14.55 6.50
CA GLU A 221 6.14 15.50 7.33
C GLU A 221 5.19 16.32 6.47
N PHE A 222 5.68 16.86 5.37
CA PHE A 222 4.89 17.60 4.38
C PHE A 222 3.79 16.73 3.77
N LEU A 223 4.13 15.54 3.24
CA LEU A 223 3.17 14.63 2.63
C LEU A 223 2.10 14.14 3.61
N THR A 224 2.49 13.85 4.86
CA THR A 224 1.54 13.46 5.91
C THR A 224 0.56 14.59 6.23
N ALA A 225 1.06 15.82 6.36
CA ALA A 225 0.22 16.99 6.61
C ALA A 225 -0.78 17.22 5.47
N SER A 226 -0.30 17.17 4.22
CA SER A 226 -1.13 17.32 3.02
C SER A 226 -2.21 16.20 2.92
N ASN A 227 -1.82 14.93 3.12
CA ASN A 227 -2.77 13.81 3.10
C ASN A 227 -3.82 13.92 4.21
N LYS A 228 -3.43 14.27 5.43
CA LYS A 228 -4.38 14.52 6.53
C LYS A 228 -5.34 15.64 6.20
N LYS A 229 -4.85 16.74 5.62
CA LYS A 229 -5.70 17.84 5.18
C LYS A 229 -6.69 17.40 4.12
N GLY A 230 -6.24 16.61 3.13
CA GLY A 230 -7.09 16.02 2.09
C GLY A 230 -8.14 15.04 2.63
N LEU A 231 -7.90 14.43 3.80
CA LEU A 231 -8.86 13.59 4.54
C LEU A 231 -9.85 14.40 5.40
N GLY A 232 -9.74 15.73 5.42
CA GLY A 232 -10.59 16.63 6.20
C GLY A 232 -10.12 16.85 7.63
N ASP A 233 -8.92 16.42 7.99
CA ASP A 233 -8.38 16.61 9.34
C ASP A 233 -7.96 18.06 9.57
N LYS A 234 -8.03 18.49 10.83
CA LYS A 234 -7.41 19.74 11.26
C LYS A 234 -5.91 19.52 11.45
N VAL A 235 -5.08 20.21 10.67
CA VAL A 235 -3.61 20.12 10.72
C VAL A 235 -3.03 21.49 11.01
N GLU A 236 -2.66 21.73 12.25
CA GLU A 236 -2.28 23.06 12.74
C GLU A 236 -1.12 23.70 11.94
N LEU A 237 -0.05 22.94 11.67
CA LEU A 237 1.10 23.44 10.92
C LEU A 237 0.74 23.73 9.43
N PHE A 238 -0.16 22.98 8.84
CA PHE A 238 -0.66 23.24 7.51
C PHE A 238 -1.59 24.46 7.49
N ASP A 239 -2.51 24.53 8.43
CA ASP A 239 -3.49 25.62 8.55
C ASP A 239 -2.84 26.98 8.88
N LYS A 240 -1.68 26.97 9.58
CA LYS A 240 -0.84 28.14 9.83
C LYS A 240 0.08 28.50 8.66
N GLY A 241 0.04 27.77 7.57
CA GLY A 241 0.88 27.99 6.39
C GLY A 241 2.34 27.51 6.52
N ILE A 242 2.71 26.83 7.60
CA ILE A 242 4.09 26.34 7.80
C ILE A 242 4.36 25.16 6.84
N LEU A 243 3.50 24.16 6.84
CA LEU A 243 3.58 22.98 5.95
C LEU A 243 2.63 23.10 4.73
N ASN A 244 2.26 24.31 4.34
CA ASN A 244 1.49 24.59 3.13
C ASN A 244 2.38 25.31 2.12
N ALA A 245 2.48 24.78 0.91
CA ALA A 245 3.30 25.31 -0.18
C ALA A 245 2.60 26.43 -0.99
N GLU A 246 1.31 26.67 -0.75
CA GLU A 246 0.52 27.65 -1.48
C GLU A 246 1.16 29.05 -1.46
N GLY A 247 1.41 29.60 -2.65
CA GLY A 247 2.02 30.92 -2.83
C GLY A 247 3.50 31.02 -2.44
N LYS A 248 4.21 29.89 -2.35
CA LYS A 248 5.64 29.84 -1.99
C LYS A 248 6.51 29.28 -3.10
N ASP A 249 7.77 29.72 -3.13
CA ASP A 249 8.82 29.07 -3.90
C ASP A 249 9.32 27.86 -3.14
N VAL A 250 9.19 26.66 -3.73
CA VAL A 250 9.53 25.40 -3.09
C VAL A 250 10.71 24.74 -3.78
N VAL A 251 11.71 24.36 -3.01
CA VAL A 251 12.86 23.59 -3.46
C VAL A 251 12.78 22.19 -2.86
N VAL A 252 12.80 21.16 -3.70
CA VAL A 252 12.80 19.75 -3.27
C VAL A 252 14.18 19.16 -3.52
N ILE A 253 14.80 18.66 -2.45
CA ILE A 253 16.12 18.00 -2.52
C ILE A 253 15.91 16.50 -2.60
N GLY A 254 16.16 15.93 -3.79
CA GLY A 254 16.01 14.51 -4.08
C GLY A 254 15.47 14.27 -5.50
N GLY A 255 15.63 13.05 -6.01
CA GLY A 255 15.20 12.66 -7.35
C GLY A 255 14.38 11.33 -7.38
N GLY A 256 14.05 10.77 -6.23
CA GLY A 256 13.22 9.55 -6.15
C GLY A 256 11.73 9.86 -6.11
N ASP A 257 10.92 8.79 -6.06
CA ASP A 257 9.45 8.87 -6.09
C ASP A 257 8.87 9.80 -5.00
N THR A 258 9.43 9.76 -3.78
CA THR A 258 9.00 10.64 -2.69
C THR A 258 9.24 12.12 -3.02
N ALA A 259 10.37 12.44 -3.64
CA ALA A 259 10.67 13.81 -4.06
C ALA A 259 9.71 14.28 -5.15
N MET A 260 9.43 13.43 -6.14
CA MET A 260 8.43 13.72 -7.18
C MET A 260 7.02 13.89 -6.61
N ASP A 261 6.68 13.11 -5.58
CA ASP A 261 5.41 13.27 -4.87
C ASP A 261 5.33 14.62 -4.14
N CYS A 262 6.44 15.09 -3.54
CA CYS A 262 6.50 16.42 -2.95
C CYS A 262 6.33 17.52 -4.02
N VAL A 263 7.06 17.45 -5.14
CA VAL A 263 6.94 18.43 -6.24
C VAL A 263 5.51 18.53 -6.76
N ARG A 264 4.83 17.38 -6.94
CA ARG A 264 3.45 17.36 -7.47
C ARG A 264 2.40 17.75 -6.43
N THR A 265 2.74 17.70 -5.15
CA THR A 265 1.86 18.08 -4.05
C THR A 265 1.99 19.55 -3.70
N SER A 266 3.15 20.16 -3.97
CA SER A 266 3.41 21.60 -3.83
C SER A 266 2.76 22.39 -4.93
#